data_9d21ece2a4e09184e49107d4e105c230
#
_entry.id   9d21ece2a4e09184e49107d4e105c230
#
_cell.length_a   1.000
_cell.length_b   1.000
_cell.length_c   1.000
_cell.angle_alpha   90.00
_cell.angle_beta   90.00
_cell.angle_gamma   90.00
#
_symmetry.space_group_name_H-M   'P 1'
#
loop_
_entity.id
_entity.type
_entity.pdbx_description
1 polymer ?
#
loop_
_entity_poly.entity_id
_entity_poly.type
_entity_poly.pdbx_seq_one_letter_code
_entity_poly.pdbx_strand_id
1 'polypeptide(L)'
;MRRLAPALLVLLLATACGSSPRTPASFVPRGPADVIRVALPGYRWPLNPASVSGRDELTLARALFATPLTTDSRSGELRPGLCTRWTSTDGGRIWRFRCTHARAVAGELERMRRRPRAPAAWLFAPIAGLERSGSTVTVRLRFPWLRFPYALTVPAAAPPGIGGPFKVESATQQRLIARRGRVRLVFSRLVAVDAVRVWRDGEIDEAPIPLGDLPRFQLDASVARFVRVRPLLGVDLVVFQLRTGPLADLPHTRRVYWQTADRSDYAQLMSPAAPAFSLTGPGRAPATSAVRQARRDVASLPPVSVPIATPPDPELQYAAETLVADWRELGLGPLVVTHSSGDRFERLVAAYPQDEALAAALLLPRGGRARTLLLEALAQRDQAPALARVEAALRAESAVIPVARVASARLVSPRLQGWRQDALGVVDYSSVRARAATRHP
;
A
#
# COMPACT_ATOMS: atom_id res chain seq x y z
N MET A 1 71.24 26.37 -39.34
CA MET A 1 71.31 27.57 -38.45
C MET A 1 70.46 27.25 -37.21
N ARG A 2 71.14 27.21 -36.06
CA ARG A 2 70.61 26.95 -34.73
C ARG A 2 69.85 28.15 -34.22
N ARG A 3 68.66 27.96 -33.58
CA ARG A 3 68.17 28.85 -32.53
C ARG A 3 67.54 28.06 -31.43
N LEU A 4 68.19 28.07 -30.27
CA LEU A 4 67.75 27.66 -28.96
C LEU A 4 66.69 28.65 -28.44
N ALA A 5 65.62 28.16 -27.83
CA ALA A 5 64.71 28.93 -27.03
C ALA A 5 64.63 28.33 -25.59
N PRO A 6 64.68 29.14 -24.52
CA PRO A 6 64.85 28.65 -23.18
C PRO A 6 63.55 28.18 -22.56
N ALA A 7 63.67 27.07 -21.82
CA ALA A 7 62.61 26.53 -20.95
C ALA A 7 62.37 27.44 -19.72
N LEU A 8 61.18 28.02 -19.62
CA LEU A 8 60.74 28.74 -18.41
C LEU A 8 60.02 27.71 -17.48
N LEU A 9 60.73 27.35 -16.41
CA LEU A 9 60.24 26.47 -15.35
C LEU A 9 59.37 27.30 -14.42
N VAL A 10 58.04 27.24 -14.53
CA VAL A 10 57.10 27.85 -13.58
C VAL A 10 56.77 26.83 -12.52
N LEU A 11 57.39 26.95 -11.33
CA LEU A 11 57.05 26.22 -10.12
C LEU A 11 55.75 26.81 -9.55
N LEU A 12 54.59 26.20 -9.85
CA LEU A 12 53.35 26.50 -9.16
C LEU A 12 53.36 25.75 -7.81
N LEU A 13 53.61 26.48 -6.75
CA LEU A 13 53.33 26.05 -5.37
C LEU A 13 51.80 25.91 -5.22
N ALA A 14 51.30 24.72 -5.41
CA ALA A 14 49.96 24.35 -5.00
C ALA A 14 49.91 24.25 -3.47
N THR A 15 49.52 25.31 -2.80
CA THR A 15 49.07 25.25 -1.40
C THR A 15 47.79 24.42 -1.38
N ALA A 16 47.93 23.12 -1.17
CA ALA A 16 46.82 22.22 -0.86
C ALA A 16 46.23 22.65 0.48
N CYS A 17 45.16 23.48 0.44
CA CYS A 17 44.24 23.59 1.56
C CYS A 17 43.68 22.21 1.82
N GLY A 18 44.26 21.49 2.74
CA GLY A 18 43.74 20.23 3.27
C GLY A 18 42.43 20.49 3.98
N SER A 19 41.34 20.51 3.22
CA SER A 19 40.04 20.31 3.81
C SER A 19 39.97 18.82 4.24
N SER A 20 40.27 18.58 5.51
CA SER A 20 40.02 17.28 6.13
C SER A 20 38.63 16.86 5.73
N PRO A 21 38.43 15.63 5.18
CA PRO A 21 37.11 15.16 4.85
C PRO A 21 36.29 15.24 6.14
N ARG A 22 35.32 16.15 6.18
CA ARG A 22 34.37 16.21 7.29
C ARG A 22 33.72 14.87 7.38
N THR A 23 34.09 14.09 8.40
CA THR A 23 33.37 12.84 8.72
C THR A 23 31.88 13.20 8.75
N PRO A 24 31.05 12.60 7.92
CA PRO A 24 29.64 12.96 7.90
C PRO A 24 29.10 12.80 9.31
N ALA A 25 28.48 13.85 9.84
CA ALA A 25 27.94 13.85 11.20
C ALA A 25 27.07 12.60 11.38
N SER A 26 27.55 11.70 12.23
CA SER A 26 26.82 10.45 12.47
C SER A 26 25.44 10.81 13.06
N PHE A 27 24.37 10.29 12.45
CA PHE A 27 23.02 10.43 13.00
C PHE A 27 23.02 9.99 14.47
N VAL A 28 22.70 10.93 15.36
CA VAL A 28 22.58 10.66 16.78
C VAL A 28 21.11 10.65 17.15
N PRO A 29 20.51 9.48 17.41
CA PRO A 29 19.12 9.40 17.83
C PRO A 29 18.96 10.12 19.18
N ARG A 30 17.92 10.94 19.31
CA ARG A 30 17.58 11.65 20.56
C ARG A 30 16.26 11.12 21.09
N GLY A 31 16.06 11.16 22.40
CA GLY A 31 14.79 10.91 23.05
C GLY A 31 14.85 9.90 24.19
N PRO A 32 13.84 9.95 25.07
CA PRO A 32 13.76 9.06 26.23
C PRO A 32 13.51 7.61 25.79
N ALA A 33 13.91 6.67 26.65
CA ALA A 33 13.43 5.29 26.57
C ALA A 33 11.88 5.29 26.62
N ASP A 34 11.29 4.27 26.05
CA ASP A 34 9.84 4.06 26.07
C ASP A 34 9.01 5.10 25.29
N VAL A 35 9.61 6.03 24.56
CA VAL A 35 8.90 6.93 23.64
C VAL A 35 9.27 6.59 22.20
N ILE A 36 8.27 6.27 21.39
CA ILE A 36 8.37 5.98 19.95
C ILE A 36 7.69 7.12 19.20
N ARG A 37 8.40 7.79 18.29
CA ARG A 37 7.93 8.96 17.55
C ARG A 37 7.93 8.68 16.06
N VAL A 38 6.77 8.79 15.42
CA VAL A 38 6.52 8.34 14.05
C VAL A 38 5.89 9.45 13.23
N ALA A 39 6.43 9.70 12.05
CA ALA A 39 5.78 10.55 11.06
C ALA A 39 4.79 9.74 10.22
N LEU A 40 3.56 10.23 10.14
CA LEU A 40 2.49 9.69 9.29
C LEU A 40 1.88 10.83 8.46
N PRO A 41 2.29 11.03 7.20
CA PRO A 41 1.75 12.06 6.32
C PRO A 41 0.23 12.00 6.15
N GLY A 42 -0.30 10.79 6.00
CA GLY A 42 -1.74 10.50 5.87
C GLY A 42 -2.51 10.46 7.18
N TYR A 43 -1.91 10.90 8.31
CA TYR A 43 -2.61 10.94 9.59
C TYR A 43 -3.87 11.79 9.54
N ARG A 44 -4.98 11.24 10.03
CA ARG A 44 -6.27 11.94 10.22
C ARG A 44 -6.87 11.60 11.58
N TRP A 45 -7.50 12.58 12.19
CA TRP A 45 -8.20 12.41 13.46
C TRP A 45 -9.52 13.19 13.48
N PRO A 46 -10.62 12.66 14.03
CA PRO A 46 -10.76 11.32 14.61
C PRO A 46 -10.73 10.21 13.55
N LEU A 47 -10.19 9.04 13.90
CA LEU A 47 -10.11 7.89 13.01
C LEU A 47 -11.34 7.01 13.17
N ASN A 48 -12.07 6.80 12.09
CA ASN A 48 -13.14 5.82 12.02
C ASN A 48 -12.60 4.52 11.41
N PRO A 49 -12.54 3.39 12.15
CA PRO A 49 -11.98 2.15 11.62
C PRO A 49 -12.70 1.63 10.37
N ALA A 50 -13.97 1.95 10.19
CA ALA A 50 -14.74 1.55 8.99
C ALA A 50 -14.36 2.32 7.72
N SER A 51 -13.72 3.49 7.85
CA SER A 51 -13.32 4.35 6.72
C SER A 51 -11.82 4.29 6.41
N VAL A 52 -11.07 3.46 7.11
CA VAL A 52 -9.63 3.28 6.88
C VAL A 52 -9.38 2.77 5.47
N SER A 53 -8.58 3.50 4.72
CA SER A 53 -8.27 3.19 3.32
C SER A 53 -6.78 3.29 2.99
N GLY A 54 -6.02 4.07 3.76
CA GLY A 54 -4.60 4.30 3.53
C GLY A 54 -3.70 3.55 4.51
N ARG A 55 -2.43 3.35 4.13
CA ARG A 55 -1.43 2.67 4.95
C ARG A 55 -1.19 3.34 6.31
N ASP A 56 -1.11 4.66 6.33
CA ASP A 56 -0.86 5.41 7.57
C ASP A 56 -2.06 5.30 8.52
N GLU A 57 -3.28 5.33 7.96
CA GLU A 57 -4.50 5.08 8.73
C GLU A 57 -4.55 3.63 9.23
N LEU A 58 -4.12 2.63 8.43
CA LEU A 58 -4.00 1.23 8.85
C LEU A 58 -3.01 1.08 10.02
N THR A 59 -1.87 1.78 9.95
CA THR A 59 -0.86 1.77 11.02
C THR A 59 -1.43 2.32 12.32
N LEU A 60 -2.10 3.47 12.24
CA LEU A 60 -2.77 4.08 13.39
C LEU A 60 -3.89 3.18 13.93
N ALA A 61 -4.71 2.63 13.05
CA ALA A 61 -5.82 1.77 13.43
C ALA A 61 -5.36 0.49 14.14
N ARG A 62 -4.27 -0.13 13.68
CA ARG A 62 -3.69 -1.32 14.34
C ARG A 62 -3.21 -1.02 15.76
N ALA A 63 -2.71 0.18 16.02
CA ALA A 63 -2.33 0.59 17.35
C ALA A 63 -3.54 0.83 18.28
N LEU A 64 -4.65 1.36 17.76
CA LEU A 64 -5.75 1.91 18.55
C LEU A 64 -6.99 1.01 18.64
N PHE A 65 -7.20 0.06 17.73
CA PHE A 65 -8.41 -0.76 17.67
C PHE A 65 -8.08 -2.25 17.78
N ALA A 66 -8.90 -2.97 18.53
CA ALA A 66 -8.83 -4.43 18.60
C ALA A 66 -9.70 -5.06 17.52
N THR A 67 -9.11 -5.91 16.69
CA THR A 67 -9.82 -6.67 15.65
C THR A 67 -10.18 -8.08 16.14
N PRO A 68 -11.18 -8.73 15.55
CA PRO A 68 -11.52 -10.11 15.90
C PRO A 68 -10.35 -11.08 15.74
N LEU A 69 -9.56 -10.94 14.70
CA LEU A 69 -8.32 -11.68 14.45
C LEU A 69 -7.18 -10.69 14.12
N THR A 70 -5.94 -11.14 14.25
CA THR A 70 -4.75 -10.39 13.85
C THR A 70 -3.88 -11.23 12.93
N THR A 71 -2.80 -10.67 12.41
CA THR A 71 -1.82 -11.40 11.62
C THR A 71 -0.44 -11.27 12.22
N ASP A 72 0.33 -12.34 12.17
CA ASP A 72 1.76 -12.29 12.46
C ASP A 72 2.49 -11.43 11.42
N SER A 73 3.27 -10.47 11.87
CA SER A 73 3.96 -9.53 10.96
C SER A 73 5.07 -10.15 10.11
N ARG A 74 5.52 -11.37 10.45
CA ARG A 74 6.56 -12.10 9.72
C ARG A 74 5.96 -13.05 8.69
N SER A 75 5.08 -13.95 9.17
CA SER A 75 4.54 -15.03 8.36
C SER A 75 3.25 -14.64 7.64
N GLY A 76 2.55 -13.58 8.07
CA GLY A 76 1.20 -13.25 7.62
C GLY A 76 0.13 -14.21 8.12
N GLU A 77 0.48 -15.18 8.96
CA GLU A 77 -0.46 -16.15 9.52
C GLU A 77 -1.45 -15.50 10.47
N LEU A 78 -2.66 -16.05 10.50
CA LEU A 78 -3.69 -15.62 11.43
C LEU A 78 -3.33 -15.91 12.88
N ARG A 79 -3.57 -14.92 13.72
CA ARG A 79 -3.39 -14.98 15.15
C ARG A 79 -4.68 -14.60 15.87
N PRO A 80 -4.91 -15.10 17.09
CA PRO A 80 -6.00 -14.64 17.92
C PRO A 80 -5.98 -13.12 18.16
N GLY A 81 -7.17 -12.51 18.12
CA GLY A 81 -7.46 -11.16 18.58
C GLY A 81 -8.56 -11.22 19.62
N LEU A 82 -9.71 -10.57 19.37
CA LEU A 82 -10.91 -10.73 20.20
C LEU A 82 -11.52 -12.13 20.09
N CYS A 83 -11.23 -12.87 19.02
CA CYS A 83 -11.64 -14.26 18.84
C CYS A 83 -10.42 -15.17 18.98
N THR A 84 -10.54 -16.20 19.81
CA THR A 84 -9.43 -17.09 20.20
C THR A 84 -9.36 -18.37 19.39
N ARG A 85 -10.49 -18.81 18.80
CA ARG A 85 -10.62 -20.03 17.99
C ARG A 85 -11.60 -19.80 16.86
N TRP A 86 -11.34 -20.44 15.72
CA TRP A 86 -12.25 -20.46 14.59
C TRP A 86 -12.19 -21.80 13.86
N THR A 87 -13.33 -22.21 13.32
CA THR A 87 -13.49 -23.43 12.54
C THR A 87 -14.42 -23.15 11.37
N SER A 88 -14.30 -23.94 10.32
CA SER A 88 -15.22 -23.87 9.20
C SER A 88 -15.85 -25.23 8.89
N THR A 89 -17.02 -25.19 8.31
CA THR A 89 -17.72 -26.33 7.72
C THR A 89 -18.22 -25.93 6.33
N ASP A 90 -18.73 -26.89 5.57
CA ASP A 90 -19.25 -26.66 4.21
C ASP A 90 -18.25 -25.94 3.28
N GLY A 91 -17.01 -26.46 3.23
CA GLY A 91 -15.94 -25.91 2.38
C GLY A 91 -15.56 -24.46 2.67
N GLY A 92 -15.81 -23.94 3.88
CA GLY A 92 -15.58 -22.54 4.23
C GLY A 92 -16.78 -21.63 4.00
N ARG A 93 -17.99 -22.18 3.79
CA ARG A 93 -19.23 -21.39 3.71
C ARG A 93 -19.78 -21.02 5.09
N ILE A 94 -19.55 -21.86 6.11
CA ILE A 94 -19.98 -21.59 7.49
C ILE A 94 -18.75 -21.51 8.39
N TRP A 95 -18.59 -20.37 9.04
CA TRP A 95 -17.51 -20.10 9.99
C TRP A 95 -18.05 -19.92 11.38
N ARG A 96 -17.38 -20.50 12.39
CA ARG A 96 -17.68 -20.31 13.81
C ARG A 96 -16.46 -19.72 14.50
N PHE A 97 -16.64 -18.56 15.14
CA PHE A 97 -15.60 -17.83 15.86
C PHE A 97 -15.96 -17.78 17.35
N ARG A 98 -15.07 -18.25 18.21
CA ARG A 98 -15.22 -18.10 19.67
C ARG A 98 -14.54 -16.80 20.10
N CYS A 99 -15.32 -15.82 20.56
CA CYS A 99 -14.86 -14.46 20.81
C CYS A 99 -15.18 -14.04 22.25
N THR A 100 -14.27 -13.28 22.88
CA THR A 100 -14.48 -12.69 24.22
C THR A 100 -15.57 -11.62 24.21
N HIS A 101 -15.76 -10.92 23.09
CA HIS A 101 -16.76 -9.86 22.89
C HIS A 101 -17.72 -10.21 21.75
N ALA A 102 -18.27 -11.44 21.77
CA ALA A 102 -19.06 -11.98 20.65
C ALA A 102 -20.22 -11.08 20.20
N ARG A 103 -20.93 -10.42 21.15
CA ARG A 103 -22.02 -9.47 20.81
C ARG A 103 -21.52 -8.28 20.02
N ALA A 104 -20.41 -7.69 20.43
CA ALA A 104 -19.84 -6.52 19.78
C ALA A 104 -19.28 -6.89 18.39
N VAL A 105 -18.59 -8.04 18.28
CA VAL A 105 -18.08 -8.56 17.00
C VAL A 105 -19.21 -8.82 16.02
N ALA A 106 -20.27 -9.54 16.43
CA ALA A 106 -21.42 -9.81 15.56
C ALA A 106 -22.12 -8.52 15.11
N GLY A 107 -22.29 -7.57 16.03
CA GLY A 107 -22.88 -6.25 15.73
C GLY A 107 -22.07 -5.45 14.72
N GLU A 108 -20.73 -5.49 14.81
CA GLU A 108 -19.86 -4.79 13.86
C GLU A 108 -19.89 -5.45 12.48
N LEU A 109 -19.81 -6.76 12.40
CA LEU A 109 -19.90 -7.48 11.11
C LEU A 109 -21.25 -7.21 10.42
N GLU A 110 -22.35 -7.17 11.18
CA GLU A 110 -23.66 -6.82 10.64
C GLU A 110 -23.72 -5.37 10.18
N ARG A 111 -23.11 -4.43 10.93
CA ARG A 111 -23.00 -3.03 10.56
C ARG A 111 -22.21 -2.86 9.25
N MET A 112 -21.09 -3.55 9.10
CA MET A 112 -20.25 -3.49 7.90
C MET A 112 -20.95 -4.11 6.69
N ARG A 113 -21.66 -5.21 6.86
CA ARG A 113 -22.47 -5.83 5.79
C ARG A 113 -23.49 -4.85 5.19
N ARG A 114 -24.03 -3.94 6.02
CA ARG A 114 -25.03 -2.94 5.62
C ARG A 114 -24.42 -1.63 5.11
N ARG A 115 -23.10 -1.47 5.05
CA ARG A 115 -22.41 -0.25 4.60
C ARG A 115 -21.68 -0.45 3.28
N PRO A 116 -22.35 -0.55 2.14
CA PRO A 116 -21.74 -0.91 0.86
C PRO A 116 -20.72 0.14 0.35
N ARG A 117 -20.74 1.36 0.90
CA ARG A 117 -19.81 2.44 0.52
C ARG A 117 -18.55 2.53 1.37
N ALA A 118 -18.42 1.72 2.44
CA ALA A 118 -17.19 1.69 3.22
C ALA A 118 -16.05 1.07 2.39
N PRO A 119 -14.80 1.55 2.47
CA PRO A 119 -13.67 1.01 1.69
C PRO A 119 -13.49 -0.50 1.80
N ALA A 120 -13.68 -1.05 3.01
CA ALA A 120 -13.57 -2.49 3.27
C ALA A 120 -14.91 -3.28 3.14
N ALA A 121 -16.00 -2.63 2.70
CA ALA A 121 -17.34 -3.26 2.65
C ALA A 121 -17.38 -4.53 1.81
N TRP A 122 -16.58 -4.60 0.76
CA TRP A 122 -16.49 -5.75 -0.13
C TRP A 122 -16.05 -7.04 0.59
N LEU A 123 -15.28 -6.95 1.69
CA LEU A 123 -14.88 -8.09 2.53
C LEU A 123 -16.07 -8.70 3.29
N PHE A 124 -17.07 -7.91 3.61
CA PHE A 124 -18.25 -8.31 4.38
C PHE A 124 -19.49 -8.53 3.50
N ALA A 125 -19.49 -8.09 2.27
CA ALA A 125 -20.57 -8.29 1.31
C ALA A 125 -20.93 -9.79 1.08
N PRO A 126 -19.99 -10.75 1.16
CA PRO A 126 -20.30 -12.16 1.07
C PRO A 126 -21.10 -12.73 2.24
N ILE A 127 -21.22 -12.02 3.36
CA ILE A 127 -21.97 -12.49 4.53
C ILE A 127 -23.46 -12.58 4.18
N ALA A 128 -24.01 -13.80 4.18
CA ALA A 128 -25.45 -14.06 4.00
C ALA A 128 -26.22 -13.95 5.32
N GLY A 129 -25.61 -14.41 6.41
CA GLY A 129 -26.25 -14.42 7.72
C GLY A 129 -25.23 -14.43 8.86
N LEU A 130 -25.67 -13.89 10.01
CA LEU A 130 -24.91 -13.85 11.25
C LEU A 130 -25.78 -14.35 12.39
N GLU A 131 -25.25 -15.26 13.17
CA GLU A 131 -25.90 -15.80 14.38
C GLU A 131 -24.94 -15.70 15.56
N ARG A 132 -25.44 -15.46 16.74
CA ARG A 132 -24.68 -15.47 17.99
C ARG A 132 -25.28 -16.41 19.01
N SER A 133 -24.47 -17.29 19.54
CA SER A 133 -24.84 -18.16 20.68
C SER A 133 -23.73 -18.09 21.73
N GLY A 134 -24.01 -17.50 22.90
CA GLY A 134 -23.03 -17.29 23.94
C GLY A 134 -21.81 -16.49 23.44
N SER A 135 -20.63 -17.11 23.54
CA SER A 135 -19.36 -16.56 23.06
C SER A 135 -19.05 -16.87 21.59
N THR A 136 -19.94 -17.58 20.89
CA THR A 136 -19.72 -17.99 19.51
C THR A 136 -20.47 -17.09 18.54
N VAL A 137 -19.76 -16.60 17.51
CA VAL A 137 -20.31 -15.91 16.33
C VAL A 137 -20.25 -16.87 15.17
N THR A 138 -21.39 -17.18 14.58
CA THR A 138 -21.50 -18.00 13.37
C THR A 138 -21.75 -17.08 12.17
N VAL A 139 -20.88 -17.18 11.15
CA VAL A 139 -20.98 -16.42 9.92
C VAL A 139 -21.31 -17.39 8.79
N ARG A 140 -22.42 -17.14 8.07
CA ARG A 140 -22.80 -17.87 6.85
C ARG A 140 -22.47 -17.01 5.64
N LEU A 141 -21.71 -17.55 4.69
CA LEU A 141 -21.31 -16.86 3.47
C LEU A 141 -22.21 -17.31 2.29
N ARG A 142 -22.36 -16.43 1.30
CA ARG A 142 -23.10 -16.70 0.06
C ARG A 142 -22.40 -17.74 -0.82
N PHE A 143 -21.08 -17.89 -0.68
CA PHE A 143 -20.23 -18.84 -1.38
C PHE A 143 -19.12 -19.34 -0.45
N PRO A 144 -18.51 -20.51 -0.70
CA PRO A 144 -17.38 -21.00 0.05
C PRO A 144 -16.20 -20.01 -0.05
N TRP A 145 -15.57 -19.68 1.09
CA TRP A 145 -14.39 -18.82 1.12
C TRP A 145 -13.47 -19.21 2.27
N LEU A 146 -12.44 -19.99 1.97
CA LEU A 146 -11.53 -20.55 2.97
C LEU A 146 -10.67 -19.48 3.65
N ARG A 147 -10.49 -18.32 3.03
CA ARG A 147 -9.70 -17.20 3.57
C ARG A 147 -10.54 -16.12 4.23
N PHE A 148 -11.83 -16.31 4.39
CA PHE A 148 -12.70 -15.35 5.04
C PHE A 148 -12.18 -14.86 6.42
N PRO A 149 -11.51 -15.69 7.28
CA PRO A 149 -10.96 -15.20 8.55
C PRO A 149 -10.01 -14.02 8.42
N TYR A 150 -9.28 -13.88 7.30
CA TYR A 150 -8.43 -12.72 7.06
C TYR A 150 -9.22 -11.41 6.93
N ALA A 151 -10.48 -11.45 6.49
CA ALA A 151 -11.36 -10.28 6.49
C ALA A 151 -11.63 -9.74 7.91
N LEU A 152 -11.42 -10.56 8.93
CA LEU A 152 -11.59 -10.17 10.33
C LEU A 152 -10.34 -9.51 10.94
N THR A 153 -9.26 -9.38 10.17
CA THR A 153 -8.02 -8.71 10.61
C THR A 153 -7.99 -7.23 10.27
N VAL A 154 -8.93 -6.76 9.42
CA VAL A 154 -8.98 -5.35 9.00
C VAL A 154 -9.60 -4.46 10.08
N PRO A 155 -9.19 -3.19 10.17
CA PRO A 155 -9.74 -2.26 11.16
C PRO A 155 -11.26 -2.13 11.09
N ALA A 156 -11.85 -2.24 9.90
CA ALA A 156 -13.30 -2.19 9.72
C ALA A 156 -14.07 -3.29 10.44
N ALA A 157 -13.42 -4.37 10.85
CA ALA A 157 -14.01 -5.43 11.68
C ALA A 157 -13.90 -5.13 13.19
N ALA A 158 -13.23 -4.06 13.59
CA ALA A 158 -13.03 -3.70 14.99
C ALA A 158 -14.32 -3.16 15.61
N PRO A 159 -14.87 -3.78 16.66
CA PRO A 159 -16.07 -3.29 17.31
C PRO A 159 -15.83 -1.94 17.98
N PRO A 160 -16.79 -1.00 17.92
CA PRO A 160 -16.69 0.28 18.59
C PRO A 160 -16.59 0.09 20.12
N GLY A 161 -15.82 0.97 20.77
CA GLY A 161 -15.64 0.95 22.21
C GLY A 161 -14.65 -0.10 22.75
N ILE A 162 -14.11 -0.97 21.89
CA ILE A 162 -13.09 -1.94 22.28
C ILE A 162 -11.74 -1.45 21.77
N GLY A 163 -10.92 -0.97 22.71
CA GLY A 163 -9.59 -0.42 22.40
C GLY A 163 -8.58 -1.49 22.00
N GLY A 164 -7.61 -1.08 21.17
CA GLY A 164 -6.43 -1.86 20.80
C GLY A 164 -5.32 -1.83 21.86
N PRO A 165 -4.09 -2.17 21.44
CA PRO A 165 -2.94 -2.22 22.35
C PRO A 165 -2.64 -0.89 23.04
N PHE A 166 -2.88 0.23 22.39
CA PHE A 166 -2.61 1.57 22.91
C PHE A 166 -3.92 2.32 23.19
N LYS A 167 -3.94 3.10 24.27
CA LYS A 167 -5.04 4.01 24.61
C LYS A 167 -4.62 5.45 24.28
N VAL A 168 -5.51 6.21 23.64
CA VAL A 168 -5.26 7.61 23.32
C VAL A 168 -5.18 8.43 24.61
N GLU A 169 -4.08 9.17 24.80
CA GLU A 169 -3.89 10.16 25.87
C GLU A 169 -4.32 11.55 25.40
N SER A 170 -3.92 11.93 24.19
CA SER A 170 -4.31 13.19 23.57
C SER A 170 -4.26 13.08 22.04
N ALA A 171 -5.09 13.84 21.37
CA ALA A 171 -5.12 13.88 19.92
C ALA A 171 -5.57 15.23 19.40
N THR A 172 -4.87 15.71 18.37
CA THR A 172 -5.19 16.89 17.57
C THR A 172 -5.15 16.52 16.08
N GLN A 173 -5.40 17.46 15.18
CA GLN A 173 -5.24 17.25 13.73
C GLN A 173 -3.77 17.04 13.31
N GLN A 174 -2.81 17.40 14.14
CA GLN A 174 -1.38 17.36 13.83
C GLN A 174 -0.65 16.25 14.59
N ARG A 175 -1.18 15.82 15.73
CA ARG A 175 -0.45 14.93 16.64
C ARG A 175 -1.40 14.06 17.45
N LEU A 176 -1.04 12.79 17.58
CA LEU A 176 -1.69 11.85 18.49
C LEU A 176 -0.66 11.25 19.44
N ILE A 177 -1.01 11.19 20.71
CA ILE A 177 -0.24 10.50 21.74
C ILE A 177 -1.09 9.36 22.27
N ALA A 178 -0.55 8.15 22.22
CA ALA A 178 -1.19 6.96 22.76
C ALA A 178 -0.23 6.21 23.68
N ARG A 179 -0.77 5.46 24.65
CA ARG A 179 0.00 4.82 25.70
C ARG A 179 -0.35 3.36 25.90
N ARG A 180 0.67 2.56 26.20
CA ARG A 180 0.55 1.18 26.65
C ARG A 180 1.54 0.92 27.79
N GLY A 181 1.06 0.86 29.03
CA GLY A 181 1.94 0.80 30.19
C GLY A 181 2.88 2.01 30.26
N ARG A 182 4.19 1.78 30.22
CA ARG A 182 5.20 2.85 30.17
C ARG A 182 5.47 3.37 28.75
N VAL A 183 5.17 2.58 27.72
CA VAL A 183 5.45 2.92 26.33
C VAL A 183 4.47 3.99 25.85
N ARG A 184 5.03 5.08 25.33
CA ARG A 184 4.31 6.19 24.71
C ARG A 184 4.59 6.21 23.21
N LEU A 185 3.53 6.20 22.41
CA LEU A 185 3.57 6.23 20.98
C LEU A 185 3.07 7.61 20.51
N VAL A 186 3.89 8.31 19.76
CA VAL A 186 3.60 9.67 19.28
C VAL A 186 3.56 9.63 17.76
N PHE A 187 2.39 9.82 17.19
CA PHE A 187 2.20 10.02 15.76
C PHE A 187 2.13 11.52 15.46
N SER A 188 2.88 11.96 14.46
CA SER A 188 2.89 13.34 14.00
C SER A 188 2.55 13.40 12.51
N ARG A 189 1.64 14.31 12.13
CA ARG A 189 1.32 14.58 10.73
C ARG A 189 2.42 15.44 10.14
N LEU A 190 3.35 14.80 9.44
CA LEU A 190 4.47 15.46 8.75
C LEU A 190 4.52 14.95 7.32
N VAL A 191 4.57 15.84 6.34
CA VAL A 191 4.85 15.45 4.96
C VAL A 191 6.25 14.85 4.86
N ALA A 192 6.49 13.99 3.87
CA ALA A 192 7.71 13.17 3.83
C ALA A 192 9.01 14.00 3.86
N VAL A 193 9.04 15.14 3.16
CA VAL A 193 10.21 16.04 3.14
C VAL A 193 10.53 16.60 4.53
N ASP A 194 9.51 17.11 5.24
CA ASP A 194 9.69 17.64 6.60
C ASP A 194 10.03 16.53 7.58
N ALA A 195 9.41 15.35 7.44
CA ALA A 195 9.69 14.20 8.28
C ALA A 195 11.16 13.76 8.19
N VAL A 196 11.75 13.79 7.00
CA VAL A 196 13.17 13.46 6.81
C VAL A 196 14.07 14.47 7.55
N ARG A 197 13.77 15.77 7.47
CA ARG A 197 14.51 16.81 8.19
C ARG A 197 14.44 16.58 9.71
N VAL A 198 13.23 16.43 10.25
CA VAL A 198 12.98 16.20 11.68
C VAL A 198 13.61 14.88 12.17
N TRP A 199 13.67 13.86 11.28
CA TRP A 199 14.36 12.61 11.57
C TRP A 199 15.87 12.81 11.68
N ARG A 200 16.49 13.57 10.76
CA ARG A 200 17.93 13.90 10.81
C ARG A 200 18.30 14.67 12.09
N ASP A 201 17.41 15.49 12.58
CA ASP A 201 17.58 16.22 13.86
C ASP A 201 17.40 15.29 15.09
N GLY A 202 17.03 14.04 14.88
CA GLY A 202 16.81 13.03 15.93
C GLY A 202 15.52 13.25 16.73
N GLU A 203 14.59 14.07 16.25
CA GLU A 203 13.36 14.41 16.94
C GLU A 203 12.24 13.40 16.69
N ILE A 204 12.30 12.62 15.60
CA ILE A 204 11.44 11.47 15.34
C ILE A 204 12.27 10.22 15.08
N ASP A 205 11.65 9.05 15.25
CA ASP A 205 12.32 7.76 15.18
C ASP A 205 12.07 7.03 13.87
N GLU A 206 10.98 7.39 13.18
CA GLU A 206 10.58 6.82 11.92
C GLU A 206 10.03 7.90 10.99
N ALA A 207 10.55 7.97 9.76
CA ALA A 207 10.09 8.88 8.73
C ALA A 207 9.89 8.15 7.39
N PRO A 208 8.84 8.47 6.61
CA PRO A 208 8.76 8.04 5.22
C PRO A 208 9.85 8.74 4.40
N ILE A 209 10.38 8.05 3.40
CA ILE A 209 11.21 8.65 2.35
C ILE A 209 10.27 9.13 1.24
N PRO A 210 10.43 10.37 0.73
CA PRO A 210 9.65 10.85 -0.41
C PRO A 210 9.80 9.91 -1.62
N LEU A 211 8.74 9.77 -2.40
CA LEU A 211 8.79 8.97 -3.63
C LEU A 211 9.83 9.57 -4.60
N GLY A 212 10.54 8.69 -5.29
CA GLY A 212 11.64 9.08 -6.18
C GLY A 212 12.97 9.40 -5.48
N ASP A 213 12.98 9.76 -4.20
CA ASP A 213 14.19 10.15 -3.49
C ASP A 213 15.03 8.99 -2.95
N LEU A 214 14.51 7.76 -3.00
CA LEU A 214 15.19 6.60 -2.43
C LEU A 214 16.65 6.43 -2.90
N PRO A 215 16.99 6.57 -4.20
CA PRO A 215 18.38 6.44 -4.66
C PRO A 215 19.33 7.42 -3.94
N ARG A 216 18.88 8.66 -3.73
CA ARG A 216 19.64 9.69 -3.02
C ARG A 216 19.96 9.25 -1.58
N PHE A 217 18.97 8.68 -0.88
CA PHE A 217 19.18 8.21 0.50
C PHE A 217 20.05 6.95 0.59
N GLN A 218 20.02 6.10 -0.44
CA GLN A 218 20.88 4.91 -0.50
C GLN A 218 22.35 5.28 -0.78
N LEU A 219 22.60 6.36 -1.50
CA LEU A 219 23.95 6.86 -1.80
C LEU A 219 24.53 7.73 -0.66
N ASP A 220 23.72 8.28 0.22
CA ASP A 220 24.15 9.08 1.36
C ASP A 220 24.67 8.16 2.48
N ALA A 221 26.00 8.00 2.58
CA ALA A 221 26.64 7.14 3.58
C ALA A 221 26.22 7.44 5.03
N SER A 222 25.80 8.68 5.34
CA SER A 222 25.37 9.07 6.68
C SER A 222 24.03 8.47 7.09
N VAL A 223 23.16 8.16 6.12
CA VAL A 223 21.78 7.69 6.37
C VAL A 223 21.47 6.34 5.74
N ALA A 224 22.23 5.88 4.75
CA ALA A 224 21.95 4.66 3.98
C ALA A 224 21.68 3.42 4.87
N ARG A 225 22.44 3.25 5.96
CA ARG A 225 22.29 2.13 6.91
C ARG A 225 20.95 2.14 7.67
N PHE A 226 20.24 3.26 7.68
CA PHE A 226 18.94 3.43 8.36
C PHE A 226 17.76 3.30 7.39
N VAL A 227 18.03 3.24 6.09
CA VAL A 227 17.01 3.03 5.07
C VAL A 227 16.45 1.61 5.18
N ARG A 228 15.15 1.50 5.21
CA ARG A 228 14.41 0.23 5.18
C ARG A 228 13.46 0.24 3.99
N VAL A 229 13.71 -0.65 3.05
CA VAL A 229 12.86 -0.86 1.87
C VAL A 229 12.13 -2.18 2.01
N ARG A 230 10.83 -2.17 1.71
CA ARG A 230 10.01 -3.39 1.69
C ARG A 230 9.01 -3.36 0.54
N PRO A 231 8.98 -4.40 -0.32
CA PRO A 231 7.87 -4.63 -1.23
C PRO A 231 6.58 -4.82 -0.44
N LEU A 232 5.48 -4.24 -0.93
CA LEU A 232 4.17 -4.30 -0.30
C LEU A 232 3.21 -5.14 -1.15
N LEU A 233 2.17 -5.64 -0.52
CA LEU A 233 1.00 -6.19 -1.19
C LEU A 233 0.12 -5.04 -1.67
N GLY A 234 0.53 -4.44 -2.76
CA GLY A 234 -0.17 -3.33 -3.36
C GLY A 234 0.22 -3.16 -4.82
N VAL A 235 -0.69 -2.63 -5.61
CA VAL A 235 -0.49 -2.36 -7.03
C VAL A 235 -1.14 -1.05 -7.42
N ASP A 236 -0.43 -0.23 -8.18
CA ASP A 236 -1.00 0.90 -8.89
C ASP A 236 -1.59 0.39 -10.19
N LEU A 237 -2.81 0.80 -10.48
CA LEU A 237 -3.57 0.27 -11.61
C LEU A 237 -4.54 1.30 -12.19
N VAL A 238 -4.88 1.13 -13.46
CA VAL A 238 -6.01 1.82 -14.10
C VAL A 238 -7.15 0.83 -14.28
N VAL A 239 -8.38 1.24 -13.97
CA VAL A 239 -9.59 0.46 -14.15
C VAL A 239 -10.50 1.16 -15.14
N PHE A 240 -10.84 0.49 -16.23
CA PHE A 240 -11.87 0.91 -17.18
C PHE A 240 -13.20 0.24 -16.87
N GLN A 241 -14.29 1.01 -16.91
CA GLN A 241 -15.63 0.49 -16.70
C GLN A 241 -16.15 -0.18 -17.98
N LEU A 242 -16.52 -1.47 -17.87
CA LEU A 242 -16.95 -2.26 -19.02
C LEU A 242 -18.41 -2.02 -19.45
N ARG A 243 -19.20 -1.29 -18.67
CA ARG A 243 -20.63 -1.07 -18.96
C ARG A 243 -20.99 0.38 -19.22
N THR A 244 -20.30 1.32 -18.61
CA THR A 244 -20.67 2.75 -18.58
C THR A 244 -19.52 3.67 -18.95
N GLY A 245 -18.31 3.13 -19.09
CA GLY A 245 -17.13 3.92 -19.45
C GLY A 245 -17.07 4.23 -20.94
N PRO A 246 -16.32 5.26 -21.35
CA PRO A 246 -16.16 5.63 -22.76
C PRO A 246 -15.51 4.53 -23.60
N LEU A 247 -14.81 3.59 -22.99
CA LEU A 247 -14.21 2.43 -23.65
C LEU A 247 -15.01 1.14 -23.47
N ALA A 248 -16.25 1.17 -22.98
CA ALA A 248 -17.04 -0.03 -22.69
C ALA A 248 -17.15 -0.97 -23.91
N ASP A 249 -17.50 -0.43 -25.06
CA ASP A 249 -17.68 -1.16 -26.31
C ASP A 249 -16.45 -1.13 -27.23
N LEU A 250 -15.29 -0.72 -26.69
CA LEU A 250 -14.03 -0.57 -27.45
C LEU A 250 -12.91 -1.49 -26.90
N PRO A 251 -13.06 -2.83 -27.00
CA PRO A 251 -12.08 -3.77 -26.43
C PRO A 251 -10.70 -3.67 -27.07
N HIS A 252 -10.63 -3.31 -28.36
CA HIS A 252 -9.36 -3.10 -29.05
C HIS A 252 -8.63 -1.89 -28.49
N THR A 253 -9.32 -0.76 -28.30
CA THR A 253 -8.75 0.46 -27.69
C THR A 253 -8.24 0.19 -26.28
N ARG A 254 -9.02 -0.50 -25.42
CA ARG A 254 -8.55 -0.90 -24.09
C ARG A 254 -7.27 -1.74 -24.15
N ARG A 255 -7.19 -2.66 -25.11
CA ARG A 255 -5.99 -3.48 -25.33
C ARG A 255 -4.78 -2.64 -25.70
N VAL A 256 -4.97 -1.62 -26.53
CA VAL A 256 -3.90 -0.67 -26.89
C VAL A 256 -3.40 0.08 -25.65
N TYR A 257 -4.29 0.62 -24.81
CA TYR A 257 -3.91 1.22 -23.53
C TYR A 257 -3.10 0.25 -22.67
N TRP A 258 -3.55 -1.02 -22.57
CA TRP A 258 -2.87 -2.03 -21.76
C TRP A 258 -1.46 -2.34 -22.27
N GLN A 259 -1.28 -2.44 -23.60
CA GLN A 259 -0.02 -2.79 -24.24
C GLN A 259 0.98 -1.64 -24.24
N THR A 260 0.50 -0.41 -24.33
CA THR A 260 1.34 0.79 -24.46
C THR A 260 1.65 1.50 -23.16
N ALA A 261 1.07 1.07 -22.04
CA ALA A 261 1.38 1.63 -20.72
C ALA A 261 2.88 1.49 -20.39
N ASP A 262 3.60 2.61 -20.21
CA ASP A 262 5.01 2.60 -19.84
C ASP A 262 5.17 2.36 -18.33
N ARG A 263 5.23 1.08 -18.00
CA ARG A 263 5.36 0.62 -16.63
C ARG A 263 6.75 0.81 -16.05
N SER A 264 7.76 0.87 -16.94
CA SER A 264 9.16 1.00 -16.52
C SER A 264 9.46 2.42 -16.12
N ASP A 265 9.05 3.39 -16.90
CA ASP A 265 9.20 4.82 -16.61
C ASP A 265 8.41 5.19 -15.35
N TYR A 266 7.13 4.76 -15.29
CA TYR A 266 6.30 4.92 -14.10
C TYR A 266 6.96 4.34 -12.83
N ALA A 267 7.48 3.11 -12.88
CA ALA A 267 8.10 2.47 -11.72
C ALA A 267 9.39 3.17 -11.29
N GLN A 268 10.16 3.70 -12.22
CA GLN A 268 11.35 4.51 -11.94
C GLN A 268 10.98 5.80 -11.21
N LEU A 269 9.96 6.51 -11.70
CA LEU A 269 9.42 7.72 -11.07
C LEU A 269 8.93 7.43 -9.65
N MET A 270 8.25 6.30 -9.46
CA MET A 270 7.66 5.90 -8.18
C MET A 270 8.59 5.00 -7.36
N SER A 271 9.91 5.10 -7.57
CA SER A 271 10.89 4.31 -6.81
C SER A 271 10.61 4.36 -5.29
N PRO A 272 10.59 3.18 -4.59
CA PRO A 272 11.10 1.87 -5.00
C PRO A 272 10.07 0.91 -5.63
N ALA A 273 9.09 1.41 -6.36
CA ALA A 273 8.11 0.56 -7.07
C ALA A 273 8.79 -0.31 -8.15
N ALA A 274 8.10 -1.37 -8.57
CA ALA A 274 8.54 -2.24 -9.67
C ALA A 274 7.43 -2.38 -10.71
N PRO A 275 7.73 -2.52 -12.01
CA PRO A 275 6.72 -2.71 -13.04
C PRO A 275 5.79 -3.89 -12.73
N ALA A 276 4.48 -3.73 -12.94
CA ALA A 276 3.48 -4.76 -12.73
C ALA A 276 2.75 -5.10 -14.04
N PHE A 277 2.65 -6.40 -14.33
CA PHE A 277 1.95 -6.92 -15.50
C PHE A 277 0.80 -7.87 -15.12
N SER A 278 0.56 -8.01 -13.82
CA SER A 278 -0.44 -8.88 -13.22
C SER A 278 -0.83 -8.32 -11.85
N LEU A 279 -1.99 -8.69 -11.34
CA LEU A 279 -2.45 -8.31 -10.01
C LEU A 279 -1.87 -9.22 -8.91
N THR A 280 -1.66 -10.50 -9.20
CA THR A 280 -1.28 -11.52 -8.19
C THR A 280 0.19 -11.91 -8.20
N GLY A 281 0.95 -11.49 -9.17
CA GLY A 281 2.36 -11.86 -9.32
C GLY A 281 3.09 -10.89 -10.25
N PRO A 282 4.35 -11.12 -10.56
CA PRO A 282 5.12 -10.24 -11.44
C PRO A 282 4.49 -10.13 -12.83
N GLY A 283 3.77 -11.17 -13.27
CA GLY A 283 3.17 -11.24 -14.59
C GLY A 283 4.21 -11.30 -15.71
N ARG A 284 3.73 -11.25 -16.95
CA ARG A 284 4.61 -11.23 -18.13
C ARG A 284 4.36 -9.95 -18.91
N ALA A 285 5.42 -9.23 -19.24
CA ALA A 285 5.38 -8.09 -20.10
C ALA A 285 4.78 -8.44 -21.49
N PRO A 286 4.10 -7.52 -22.16
CA PRO A 286 3.69 -7.70 -23.54
C PRO A 286 4.91 -7.91 -24.42
N ALA A 287 4.78 -8.74 -25.47
CA ALA A 287 5.85 -8.92 -26.45
C ALA A 287 6.15 -7.59 -27.16
N THR A 288 7.40 -7.32 -27.46
CA THR A 288 7.81 -6.08 -28.15
C THR A 288 7.09 -5.90 -29.49
N SER A 289 6.79 -6.99 -30.21
CA SER A 289 6.00 -6.96 -31.45
C SER A 289 4.56 -6.48 -31.18
N ALA A 290 3.95 -6.93 -30.09
CA ALA A 290 2.60 -6.50 -29.68
C ALA A 290 2.56 -5.01 -29.31
N VAL A 291 3.55 -4.51 -28.58
CA VAL A 291 3.68 -3.08 -28.25
C VAL A 291 3.85 -2.24 -29.52
N ARG A 292 4.73 -2.67 -30.43
CA ARG A 292 4.90 -1.98 -31.72
C ARG A 292 3.64 -1.97 -32.56
N GLN A 293 2.89 -3.07 -32.59
CA GLN A 293 1.62 -3.13 -33.27
C GLN A 293 0.60 -2.18 -32.65
N ALA A 294 0.45 -2.20 -31.32
CA ALA A 294 -0.45 -1.32 -30.60
C ALA A 294 -0.16 0.17 -30.87
N ARG A 295 1.12 0.56 -30.93
CA ARG A 295 1.51 1.93 -31.28
C ARG A 295 1.09 2.32 -32.71
N ARG A 296 1.16 1.40 -33.67
CA ARG A 296 0.66 1.65 -35.05
C ARG A 296 -0.87 1.75 -35.09
N ASP A 297 -1.55 0.91 -34.29
CA ASP A 297 -3.00 0.86 -34.26
C ASP A 297 -3.63 2.16 -33.73
N VAL A 298 -2.89 2.95 -32.91
CA VAL A 298 -3.38 4.23 -32.36
C VAL A 298 -3.97 5.14 -33.44
N ALA A 299 -3.32 5.26 -34.60
CA ALA A 299 -3.77 6.12 -35.69
C ALA A 299 -5.14 5.70 -36.30
N SER A 300 -5.55 4.43 -36.08
CA SER A 300 -6.84 3.89 -36.57
C SER A 300 -7.92 3.85 -35.52
N LEU A 301 -7.61 4.21 -34.26
CA LEU A 301 -8.59 4.20 -33.18
C LEU A 301 -9.57 5.37 -33.29
N PRO A 302 -10.82 5.17 -32.82
CA PRO A 302 -11.73 6.28 -32.72
C PRO A 302 -11.21 7.31 -31.70
N PRO A 303 -11.35 8.62 -31.98
CA PRO A 303 -10.97 9.67 -31.03
C PRO A 303 -11.93 9.67 -29.85
N VAL A 304 -11.48 9.15 -28.71
CA VAL A 304 -12.30 9.05 -27.50
C VAL A 304 -11.60 9.75 -26.35
N SER A 305 -12.30 10.68 -25.69
CA SER A 305 -11.85 11.27 -24.43
C SER A 305 -12.13 10.29 -23.28
N VAL A 306 -11.09 9.95 -22.52
CA VAL A 306 -11.15 8.97 -21.42
C VAL A 306 -10.83 9.65 -20.10
N PRO A 307 -11.84 10.14 -19.34
CA PRO A 307 -11.61 10.76 -18.05
C PRO A 307 -11.23 9.69 -17.02
N ILE A 308 -10.02 9.79 -16.48
CA ILE A 308 -9.47 8.89 -15.46
C ILE A 308 -9.45 9.62 -14.12
N ALA A 309 -10.31 9.23 -13.20
CA ALA A 309 -10.36 9.79 -11.86
C ALA A 309 -9.16 9.32 -11.01
N THR A 310 -8.60 10.22 -10.20
CA THR A 310 -7.51 9.90 -9.27
C THR A 310 -7.93 10.09 -7.82
N PRO A 311 -7.35 9.34 -6.86
CA PRO A 311 -7.51 9.66 -5.45
C PRO A 311 -7.02 11.08 -5.13
N PRO A 312 -7.53 11.71 -4.06
CA PRO A 312 -7.09 13.03 -3.61
C PRO A 312 -5.74 12.97 -2.85
N ASP A 313 -4.76 12.32 -3.47
CA ASP A 313 -3.39 12.15 -3.00
C ASP A 313 -2.46 12.77 -4.05
N PRO A 314 -1.71 13.84 -3.72
CA PRO A 314 -0.87 14.54 -4.70
C PRO A 314 0.18 13.66 -5.38
N GLU A 315 0.75 12.67 -4.66
CA GLU A 315 1.74 11.76 -5.24
C GLU A 315 1.09 10.82 -6.26
N LEU A 316 -0.09 10.29 -5.95
CA LEU A 316 -0.84 9.43 -6.86
C LEU A 316 -1.40 10.20 -8.05
N GLN A 317 -1.80 11.45 -7.85
CA GLN A 317 -2.24 12.33 -8.91
C GLN A 317 -1.10 12.60 -9.90
N TYR A 318 0.07 12.97 -9.40
CA TYR A 318 1.27 13.19 -10.22
C TYR A 318 1.67 11.93 -11.00
N ALA A 319 1.63 10.76 -10.36
CA ALA A 319 1.92 9.48 -11.00
C ALA A 319 0.92 9.14 -12.12
N ALA A 320 -0.37 9.42 -11.90
CA ALA A 320 -1.39 9.22 -12.92
C ALA A 320 -1.22 10.20 -14.10
N GLU A 321 -0.87 11.46 -13.82
CA GLU A 321 -0.59 12.47 -14.85
C GLU A 321 0.58 12.07 -15.75
N THR A 322 1.64 11.49 -15.19
CA THR A 322 2.77 10.97 -15.97
C THR A 322 2.34 9.86 -16.91
N LEU A 323 1.62 8.85 -16.40
CA LEU A 323 1.11 7.75 -17.23
C LEU A 323 0.16 8.24 -18.34
N VAL A 324 -0.67 9.23 -18.02
CA VAL A 324 -1.59 9.86 -18.98
C VAL A 324 -0.81 10.66 -20.05
N ALA A 325 0.27 11.34 -19.66
CA ALA A 325 1.13 12.06 -20.60
C ALA A 325 1.73 11.13 -21.66
N ASP A 326 2.28 9.97 -21.24
CA ASP A 326 2.82 8.95 -22.14
C ASP A 326 1.80 8.49 -23.19
N TRP A 327 0.56 8.25 -22.75
CA TRP A 327 -0.52 7.85 -23.66
C TRP A 327 -0.94 8.97 -24.62
N ARG A 328 -0.93 10.23 -24.16
CA ARG A 328 -1.22 11.40 -25.02
C ARG A 328 -0.15 11.61 -26.09
N GLU A 329 1.11 11.40 -25.74
CA GLU A 329 2.23 11.46 -26.72
C GLU A 329 2.06 10.43 -27.84
N LEU A 330 1.39 9.31 -27.56
CA LEU A 330 1.03 8.30 -28.55
C LEU A 330 -0.22 8.68 -29.38
N GLY A 331 -0.94 9.75 -29.04
CA GLY A 331 -2.17 10.17 -29.70
C GLY A 331 -3.46 9.60 -29.10
N LEU A 332 -3.38 8.93 -27.94
CA LEU A 332 -4.58 8.52 -27.18
C LEU A 332 -5.17 9.73 -26.42
N GLY A 333 -6.45 9.67 -26.03
CA GLY A 333 -7.19 10.77 -25.44
C GLY A 333 -7.52 10.66 -23.94
N PRO A 334 -6.60 10.20 -23.05
CA PRO A 334 -6.91 10.17 -21.61
C PRO A 334 -6.80 11.57 -20.98
N LEU A 335 -7.58 11.80 -19.93
CA LEU A 335 -7.58 13.02 -19.13
C LEU A 335 -7.61 12.67 -17.66
N VAL A 336 -6.75 13.26 -16.84
CA VAL A 336 -6.83 13.15 -15.38
C VAL A 336 -7.94 14.06 -14.87
N VAL A 337 -8.80 13.53 -14.04
CA VAL A 337 -9.91 14.28 -13.41
C VAL A 337 -9.96 13.95 -11.91
N THR A 338 -10.46 14.88 -11.11
CA THR A 338 -10.57 14.69 -9.65
C THR A 338 -11.79 13.85 -9.27
N HIS A 339 -12.82 13.83 -10.11
CA HIS A 339 -14.04 13.06 -9.88
C HIS A 339 -14.56 12.47 -11.19
N SER A 340 -14.79 11.17 -11.17
CA SER A 340 -15.48 10.43 -12.23
C SER A 340 -16.29 9.31 -11.59
N SER A 341 -17.46 9.04 -12.12
CA SER A 341 -18.22 7.82 -11.80
C SER A 341 -17.72 6.62 -12.61
N GLY A 342 -16.73 6.80 -13.45
CA GLY A 342 -16.29 5.87 -14.46
C GLY A 342 -14.87 5.32 -14.24
N ASP A 343 -14.03 5.54 -15.22
CA ASP A 343 -12.66 5.03 -15.26
C ASP A 343 -11.80 5.71 -14.20
N ARG A 344 -10.86 4.96 -13.60
CA ARG A 344 -10.07 5.48 -12.49
C ARG A 344 -8.67 4.90 -12.43
N PHE A 345 -7.75 5.71 -11.95
CA PHE A 345 -6.47 5.30 -11.43
C PHE A 345 -6.59 5.05 -9.92
N GLU A 346 -6.01 3.99 -9.44
CA GLU A 346 -6.15 3.58 -8.04
C GLU A 346 -4.86 2.92 -7.54
N ARG A 347 -4.46 3.24 -6.31
CA ARG A 347 -3.51 2.42 -5.57
C ARG A 347 -4.29 1.39 -4.76
N LEU A 348 -4.27 0.16 -5.21
CA LEU A 348 -4.85 -0.94 -4.49
C LEU A 348 -3.85 -1.45 -3.45
N VAL A 349 -4.13 -1.22 -2.18
CA VAL A 349 -3.42 -1.85 -1.07
C VAL A 349 -4.28 -3.01 -0.59
N ALA A 350 -3.69 -4.21 -0.52
CA ALA A 350 -4.40 -5.36 0.00
C ALA A 350 -4.85 -5.07 1.45
N ALA A 351 -6.12 -5.27 1.73
CA ALA A 351 -6.66 -5.06 3.07
C ALA A 351 -6.25 -6.18 4.05
N TYR A 352 -5.74 -7.30 3.53
CA TYR A 352 -5.22 -8.45 4.28
C TYR A 352 -4.05 -9.08 3.52
N PRO A 353 -3.15 -9.81 4.18
CA PRO A 353 -1.83 -10.17 3.66
C PRO A 353 -1.83 -11.23 2.54
N GLN A 354 -2.92 -11.45 1.87
CA GLN A 354 -3.02 -12.44 0.79
C GLN A 354 -4.00 -11.95 -0.27
N ASP A 355 -3.58 -12.00 -1.54
CA ASP A 355 -4.38 -11.80 -2.76
C ASP A 355 -4.88 -10.39 -3.06
N GLU A 356 -4.00 -9.61 -3.67
CA GLU A 356 -4.37 -8.35 -4.32
C GLU A 356 -5.43 -8.58 -5.41
N ALA A 357 -5.38 -9.73 -6.09
CA ALA A 357 -6.37 -10.11 -7.09
C ALA A 357 -7.78 -10.14 -6.53
N LEU A 358 -7.93 -10.54 -5.27
CA LEU A 358 -9.23 -10.60 -4.62
C LEU A 358 -9.86 -9.22 -4.51
N ALA A 359 -9.10 -8.25 -4.00
CA ALA A 359 -9.57 -6.89 -3.88
C ALA A 359 -9.86 -6.26 -5.25
N ALA A 360 -8.97 -6.45 -6.22
CA ALA A 360 -9.14 -5.94 -7.56
C ALA A 360 -10.37 -6.53 -8.26
N ALA A 361 -10.61 -7.82 -8.13
CA ALA A 361 -11.71 -8.46 -8.81
C ALA A 361 -13.08 -8.19 -8.16
N LEU A 362 -13.12 -7.90 -6.87
CA LEU A 362 -14.35 -7.43 -6.21
C LEU A 362 -14.64 -5.95 -6.51
N LEU A 363 -13.60 -5.19 -6.85
CA LEU A 363 -13.70 -3.84 -7.40
C LEU A 363 -13.99 -3.84 -8.90
N LEU A 364 -13.79 -4.98 -9.60
CA LEU A 364 -14.04 -5.09 -11.03
C LEU A 364 -15.52 -4.88 -11.37
N PRO A 365 -15.78 -4.37 -12.57
CA PRO A 365 -17.14 -4.11 -13.04
C PRO A 365 -18.03 -5.35 -12.87
N ARG A 366 -19.24 -5.15 -12.39
CA ARG A 366 -20.23 -6.22 -12.27
C ARG A 366 -20.48 -6.83 -13.66
N GLY A 367 -20.29 -8.13 -13.80
CA GLY A 367 -20.62 -8.87 -15.01
C GLY A 367 -19.45 -9.31 -15.89
N GLY A 368 -18.20 -9.00 -15.53
CA GLY A 368 -17.02 -9.52 -16.23
C GLY A 368 -16.77 -11.01 -15.93
N ARG A 369 -16.21 -11.73 -16.89
CA ARG A 369 -15.84 -13.17 -16.75
C ARG A 369 -14.82 -13.37 -15.63
N ALA A 370 -13.87 -12.45 -15.48
CA ALA A 370 -12.85 -12.48 -14.45
C ALA A 370 -13.46 -12.53 -13.04
N ARG A 371 -14.55 -11.80 -12.79
CA ARG A 371 -15.24 -11.83 -11.50
C ARG A 371 -15.85 -13.20 -11.18
N THR A 372 -16.50 -13.84 -12.16
CA THR A 372 -17.06 -15.20 -11.99
C THR A 372 -15.97 -16.19 -11.67
N LEU A 373 -14.89 -16.19 -12.45
CA LEU A 373 -13.73 -17.06 -12.23
C LEU A 373 -13.07 -16.83 -10.85
N LEU A 374 -13.07 -15.59 -10.35
CA LEU A 374 -12.55 -15.31 -9.02
C LEU A 374 -13.43 -15.91 -7.93
N LEU A 375 -14.74 -15.76 -8.00
CA LEU A 375 -15.65 -16.37 -7.04
C LEU A 375 -15.49 -17.90 -6.99
N GLU A 376 -15.24 -18.53 -8.14
CA GLU A 376 -14.89 -19.95 -8.24
C GLU A 376 -13.52 -20.23 -7.60
N ALA A 377 -12.52 -19.37 -7.82
CA ALA A 377 -11.19 -19.51 -7.26
C ALA A 377 -11.18 -19.42 -5.72
N LEU A 378 -12.04 -18.57 -5.13
CA LEU A 378 -12.16 -18.45 -3.68
C LEU A 378 -12.61 -19.72 -2.98
N ALA A 379 -13.38 -20.55 -3.68
CA ALA A 379 -13.85 -21.85 -3.18
C ALA A 379 -12.75 -22.93 -3.19
N GLN A 380 -11.65 -22.73 -3.92
CA GLN A 380 -10.60 -23.73 -4.08
C GLN A 380 -9.58 -23.67 -2.96
N ARG A 381 -9.11 -24.84 -2.51
CA ARG A 381 -8.04 -24.93 -1.50
C ARG A 381 -6.69 -24.47 -2.06
N ASP A 382 -6.37 -24.89 -3.28
CA ASP A 382 -5.23 -24.37 -4.05
C ASP A 382 -5.73 -23.30 -5.01
N GLN A 383 -5.47 -22.05 -4.69
CA GLN A 383 -5.96 -20.91 -5.46
C GLN A 383 -5.05 -20.52 -6.62
N ALA A 384 -3.78 -20.94 -6.62
CA ALA A 384 -2.81 -20.45 -7.60
C ALA A 384 -3.21 -20.75 -9.06
N PRO A 385 -3.63 -21.99 -9.45
CA PRO A 385 -4.08 -22.27 -10.82
C PRO A 385 -5.37 -21.52 -11.18
N ALA A 386 -6.24 -21.34 -10.20
CA ALA A 386 -7.52 -20.65 -10.42
C ALA A 386 -7.30 -19.14 -10.60
N LEU A 387 -6.42 -18.53 -9.82
CA LEU A 387 -6.04 -17.12 -9.97
C LEU A 387 -5.33 -16.86 -11.31
N ALA A 388 -4.54 -17.81 -11.82
CA ALA A 388 -3.96 -17.69 -13.16
C ALA A 388 -5.03 -17.59 -14.26
N ARG A 389 -6.17 -18.28 -14.12
CA ARG A 389 -7.32 -18.14 -15.05
C ARG A 389 -8.01 -16.77 -14.90
N VAL A 390 -8.11 -16.24 -13.67
CA VAL A 390 -8.61 -14.87 -13.42
C VAL A 390 -7.74 -13.86 -14.13
N GLU A 391 -6.43 -13.95 -13.95
CA GLU A 391 -5.45 -13.06 -14.61
C GLU A 391 -5.54 -13.13 -16.15
N ALA A 392 -5.68 -14.31 -16.72
CA ALA A 392 -5.85 -14.48 -18.14
C ALA A 392 -7.14 -13.81 -18.66
N ALA A 393 -8.24 -13.93 -17.92
CA ALA A 393 -9.49 -13.25 -18.25
C ALA A 393 -9.37 -11.72 -18.13
N LEU A 394 -8.74 -11.19 -17.06
CA LEU A 394 -8.48 -9.76 -16.89
C LEU A 394 -7.66 -9.18 -18.05
N ARG A 395 -6.64 -9.91 -18.47
CA ARG A 395 -5.80 -9.51 -19.61
C ARG A 395 -6.60 -9.53 -20.92
N ALA A 396 -7.45 -10.54 -21.15
CA ALA A 396 -8.29 -10.61 -22.34
C ALA A 396 -9.31 -9.46 -22.39
N GLU A 397 -9.91 -9.10 -21.27
CA GLU A 397 -10.83 -7.97 -21.13
C GLU A 397 -10.13 -6.62 -21.23
N SER A 398 -8.84 -6.55 -20.86
CA SER A 398 -8.04 -5.33 -20.75
C SER A 398 -8.73 -4.20 -19.97
N ALA A 399 -9.59 -4.59 -19.02
CA ALA A 399 -10.35 -3.67 -18.19
C ALA A 399 -9.53 -3.15 -17.00
N VAL A 400 -8.51 -3.89 -16.60
CA VAL A 400 -7.58 -3.52 -15.53
C VAL A 400 -6.17 -3.52 -16.07
N ILE A 401 -5.48 -2.41 -15.90
CA ILE A 401 -4.08 -2.23 -16.31
C ILE A 401 -3.23 -2.15 -15.05
N PRO A 402 -2.59 -3.23 -14.60
CA PRO A 402 -1.57 -3.14 -13.57
C PRO A 402 -0.40 -2.31 -14.07
N VAL A 403 0.07 -1.35 -13.28
CA VAL A 403 1.14 -0.41 -13.65
C VAL A 403 2.41 -0.69 -12.85
N ALA A 404 2.31 -0.65 -11.51
CA ALA A 404 3.46 -0.88 -10.67
C ALA A 404 3.13 -1.60 -9.37
N ARG A 405 4.06 -2.41 -8.88
CA ARG A 405 4.06 -2.97 -7.53
C ARG A 405 4.52 -1.92 -6.54
N VAL A 406 3.73 -1.69 -5.53
CA VAL A 406 4.02 -0.72 -4.49
C VAL A 406 5.11 -1.24 -3.56
N ALA A 407 6.00 -0.36 -3.15
CA ALA A 407 6.96 -0.62 -2.09
C ALA A 407 6.93 0.52 -1.06
N SER A 408 7.53 0.28 0.08
CA SER A 408 7.72 1.27 1.14
C SER A 408 9.19 1.53 1.36
N ALA A 409 9.57 2.80 1.48
CA ALA A 409 10.89 3.21 1.91
C ALA A 409 10.77 4.09 3.15
N ARG A 410 11.51 3.75 4.21
CA ARG A 410 11.49 4.49 5.48
C ARG A 410 12.88 4.65 6.06
N LEU A 411 13.11 5.78 6.71
CA LEU A 411 14.22 5.99 7.62
C LEU A 411 13.80 5.52 9.01
N VAL A 412 14.59 4.64 9.60
CA VAL A 412 14.28 4.04 10.91
C VAL A 412 15.47 4.19 11.85
N SER A 413 15.23 4.83 12.98
CA SER A 413 16.24 5.03 14.02
C SER A 413 16.74 3.70 14.59
N PRO A 414 18.04 3.52 14.83
CA PRO A 414 18.60 2.32 15.42
C PRO A 414 18.16 2.07 16.86
N ARG A 415 17.56 3.07 17.52
CA ARG A 415 16.96 2.90 18.85
C ARG A 415 15.68 2.07 18.85
N LEU A 416 15.00 1.92 17.69
CA LEU A 416 13.80 1.11 17.56
C LEU A 416 14.14 -0.37 17.40
N GLN A 417 13.97 -1.15 18.47
CA GLN A 417 14.15 -2.59 18.46
C GLN A 417 12.86 -3.30 18.13
N GLY A 418 12.95 -4.37 17.33
CA GLY A 418 11.78 -5.13 16.90
C GLY A 418 10.94 -4.41 15.84
N TRP A 419 11.37 -3.24 15.35
CA TRP A 419 10.67 -2.55 14.26
C TRP A 419 10.65 -3.42 13.00
N ARG A 420 9.46 -3.61 12.45
CA ARG A 420 9.23 -4.38 11.23
C ARG A 420 7.89 -3.95 10.61
N GLN A 421 7.91 -3.74 9.31
CA GLN A 421 6.68 -3.65 8.53
C GLN A 421 6.20 -5.04 8.11
N ASP A 422 4.89 -5.26 8.11
CA ASP A 422 4.29 -6.41 7.46
C ASP A 422 4.17 -6.21 5.93
N ALA A 423 3.53 -7.16 5.25
CA ALA A 423 3.32 -7.09 3.82
C ALA A 423 2.37 -5.95 3.39
N LEU A 424 1.59 -5.38 4.30
CA LEU A 424 0.74 -4.21 4.07
C LEU A 424 1.46 -2.88 4.31
N GLY A 425 2.73 -2.93 4.72
CA GLY A 425 3.51 -1.76 5.10
C GLY A 425 3.16 -1.20 6.48
N VAL A 426 2.46 -1.98 7.30
CA VAL A 426 2.02 -1.58 8.64
C VAL A 426 3.00 -2.08 9.68
N VAL A 427 3.28 -1.26 10.68
CA VAL A 427 4.12 -1.61 11.82
C VAL A 427 3.25 -1.95 13.02
N ASP A 428 3.51 -3.10 13.64
CA ASP A 428 2.94 -3.43 14.93
C ASP A 428 3.80 -2.85 16.06
N TYR A 429 3.49 -1.63 16.47
CA TYR A 429 4.21 -0.95 17.55
C TYR A 429 4.02 -1.62 18.92
N SER A 430 3.09 -2.56 19.05
CA SER A 430 2.95 -3.33 20.29
C SER A 430 4.17 -4.20 20.55
N SER A 431 4.93 -4.55 19.54
CA SER A 431 6.16 -5.34 19.60
C SER A 431 7.44 -4.50 19.59
N VAL A 432 7.35 -3.19 19.30
CA VAL A 432 8.50 -2.28 19.20
C VAL A 432 8.88 -1.74 20.57
N ARG A 433 10.19 -1.63 20.81
CA ARG A 433 10.78 -1.00 21.99
C ARG A 433 11.74 0.11 21.56
N ALA A 434 11.71 1.25 22.24
CA ALA A 434 12.67 2.30 22.06
C ALA A 434 13.73 2.24 23.17
N ARG A 435 15.02 2.19 22.81
CA ARG A 435 16.12 2.35 23.76
C ARG A 435 16.37 3.83 24.03
N ALA A 436 16.90 4.16 25.21
CA ALA A 436 17.45 5.47 25.44
C ALA A 436 18.57 5.74 24.44
N ALA A 437 18.71 6.99 23.99
CA ALA A 437 19.84 7.38 23.19
C ALA A 437 21.12 7.24 24.05
N THR A 438 22.04 6.40 23.61
CA THR A 438 23.38 6.37 24.21
C THR A 438 24.07 7.69 23.85
N ARG A 439 24.35 8.53 24.85
CA ARG A 439 25.31 9.62 24.69
C ARG A 439 26.66 8.92 24.46
N HIS A 440 27.17 8.93 23.25
CA HIS A 440 28.61 8.69 23.07
C HIS A 440 29.31 9.91 23.68
N PRO A 441 30.28 9.68 24.60
CA PRO A 441 31.10 10.74 25.18
C PRO A 441 31.84 11.50 24.09
#